data_2dc9398c70d0406c74ffa7bd07347ab3
#
_entry.id   2dc9398c70d0406c74ffa7bd07347ab3
#
_cell.length_a   1.000
_cell.length_b   1.000
_cell.length_c   1.000
_cell.angle_alpha   90.00
_cell.angle_beta   90.00
_cell.angle_gamma   90.00
#
_symmetry.space_group_name_H-M   'P 1'
#
loop_
_entity.id
_entity.type
_entity.pdbx_description
1 polymer ?
#
loop_
_entity_poly.entity_id
_entity_poly.type
_entity_poly.pdbx_seq_one_letter_code
_entity_poly.pdbx_strand_id
1 'polypeptide(L)'
;MTTGEAVTPSKRRGPLAVAVARCGVPALAGLVVGLVAAAGVEAQAFPNGAGESSGNGTRVLYQDRVLDREMEMFEPLVESEEPYILVHIAESRVLLVEGADVVWSAPAGTGHGMELEGAGQEWTFTTPVGLFQVRRMEKDPVWQAPDWYFVQNGMEPPPRNDPSRFIDSTLGTTALFLGDGIAIHGTDQPELLMVDDPEERRVSHGCIRLTDEAIRELFHKVSVGTPVVVF
;
A
#
# COMPACT_ATOMS: atom_id res chain seq x y z
N MET A 1 4.02 70.95 -11.54
CA MET A 1 3.52 70.93 -10.15
C MET A 1 2.84 69.57 -9.98
N THR A 2 3.59 68.55 -9.52
CA THR A 2 3.04 67.24 -9.14
C THR A 2 3.93 66.66 -8.04
N THR A 3 3.34 66.60 -6.88
CA THR A 3 3.92 66.18 -5.63
C THR A 3 4.11 64.65 -5.64
N GLY A 4 5.35 64.22 -5.45
CA GLY A 4 5.68 62.77 -5.25
C GLY A 4 5.41 62.37 -3.81
N GLU A 5 4.67 61.30 -3.65
CA GLU A 5 4.45 60.61 -2.36
C GLU A 5 5.51 59.54 -2.14
N ALA A 6 6.20 59.66 -1.03
CA ALA A 6 7.28 58.77 -0.63
C ALA A 6 6.71 57.49 -0.01
N VAL A 7 7.08 56.34 -0.57
CA VAL A 7 6.79 55.01 -0.02
C VAL A 7 7.82 54.66 1.06
N THR A 8 7.36 54.48 2.29
CA THR A 8 8.17 54.05 3.43
C THR A 8 8.36 52.53 3.40
N PRO A 9 9.57 51.98 3.68
CA PRO A 9 9.81 50.54 3.68
C PRO A 9 9.30 49.87 4.97
N SER A 10 8.56 48.77 4.79
CA SER A 10 8.05 47.89 5.84
C SER A 10 9.17 47.15 6.58
N LYS A 11 9.11 47.18 7.93
CA LYS A 11 9.99 46.51 8.87
C LYS A 11 9.95 44.98 8.67
N ARG A 12 11.11 44.39 8.38
CA ARG A 12 11.35 42.93 8.45
C ARG A 12 11.28 42.48 9.92
N ARG A 13 10.38 41.52 10.21
CA ARG A 13 10.35 40.82 11.49
C ARG A 13 11.41 39.69 11.42
N GLY A 14 12.31 39.70 12.39
CA GLY A 14 13.33 38.65 12.57
C GLY A 14 12.76 37.33 13.11
N PRO A 15 13.53 36.24 13.06
CA PRO A 15 13.05 34.92 13.46
C PRO A 15 12.84 34.81 14.97
N LEU A 16 11.70 34.23 15.37
CA LEU A 16 11.43 33.83 16.75
C LEU A 16 12.38 32.66 17.13
N ALA A 17 13.22 32.89 18.11
CA ALA A 17 13.99 31.84 18.77
C ALA A 17 13.08 31.01 19.68
N VAL A 18 12.93 29.71 19.37
CA VAL A 18 12.25 28.76 20.25
C VAL A 18 13.24 28.34 21.32
N ALA A 19 12.97 28.72 22.56
CA ALA A 19 13.74 28.26 23.74
C ALA A 19 13.31 26.84 24.09
N VAL A 20 14.22 25.86 23.97
CA VAL A 20 14.04 24.49 24.44
C VAL A 20 14.35 24.47 25.96
N ALA A 21 13.31 24.32 26.76
CA ALA A 21 13.45 24.08 28.19
C ALA A 21 13.90 22.63 28.43
N ARG A 22 15.13 22.48 28.96
CA ARG A 22 15.62 21.20 29.49
C ARG A 22 15.00 20.97 30.87
N CYS A 23 14.04 20.04 30.96
CA CYS A 23 13.60 19.45 32.22
C CYS A 23 14.64 18.37 32.66
N GLY A 24 15.40 18.66 33.69
CA GLY A 24 16.23 17.66 34.38
C GLY A 24 15.35 16.70 35.17
N VAL A 25 15.57 15.40 34.98
CA VAL A 25 14.99 14.34 35.82
C VAL A 25 16.03 13.93 36.85
N PRO A 26 15.73 13.93 38.18
CA PRO A 26 16.64 13.40 39.18
C PRO A 26 16.64 11.87 39.15
N ALA A 27 17.87 11.32 39.20
CA ALA A 27 18.10 9.90 39.36
C ALA A 27 17.71 9.47 40.80
N LEU A 28 16.75 8.56 40.92
CA LEU A 28 16.50 7.80 42.15
C LEU A 28 16.87 6.35 41.86
N ALA A 29 18.00 5.95 42.44
CA ALA A 29 18.44 4.58 42.53
C ALA A 29 17.54 3.85 43.55
N GLY A 30 16.73 2.93 43.09
CA GLY A 30 15.97 2.00 43.94
C GLY A 30 16.15 0.59 43.42
N LEU A 31 17.04 -0.15 44.07
CA LEU A 31 17.29 -1.57 43.85
C LEU A 31 16.09 -2.35 44.39
N VAL A 32 15.17 -2.85 43.51
CA VAL A 32 14.18 -3.86 43.86
C VAL A 32 14.56 -5.15 43.14
N VAL A 33 15.16 -6.06 43.87
CA VAL A 33 15.32 -7.46 43.44
C VAL A 33 13.95 -8.14 43.56
N GLY A 34 13.22 -8.15 42.47
CA GLY A 34 11.99 -8.93 42.29
C GLY A 34 12.33 -10.23 41.60
N LEU A 35 12.26 -11.30 42.36
CA LEU A 35 12.35 -12.68 41.85
C LEU A 35 11.08 -12.95 41.07
N VAL A 36 11.11 -12.83 39.73
CA VAL A 36 10.02 -13.30 38.86
C VAL A 36 10.30 -14.75 38.52
N ALA A 37 9.50 -15.63 39.13
CA ALA A 37 9.44 -17.02 38.75
C ALA A 37 9.07 -17.13 37.27
N ALA A 38 9.98 -17.69 36.48
CA ALA A 38 9.70 -18.08 35.10
C ALA A 38 8.64 -19.19 35.12
N ALA A 39 7.37 -18.82 34.85
CA ALA A 39 6.38 -19.80 34.46
C ALA A 39 6.80 -20.35 33.08
N GLY A 40 7.28 -21.60 33.09
CA GLY A 40 7.57 -22.33 31.88
C GLY A 40 6.31 -22.46 31.04
N VAL A 41 6.27 -21.81 29.90
CA VAL A 41 5.33 -22.15 28.84
C VAL A 41 5.87 -23.43 28.21
N GLU A 42 5.30 -24.56 28.58
CA GLU A 42 5.53 -25.83 27.89
C GLU A 42 5.06 -25.65 26.44
N ALA A 43 6.00 -25.64 25.52
CA ALA A 43 5.71 -25.78 24.10
C ALA A 43 5.05 -27.15 23.90
N GLN A 44 3.76 -27.16 23.65
CA GLN A 44 3.04 -28.36 23.23
C GLN A 44 3.58 -28.72 21.84
N ALA A 45 4.35 -29.79 21.79
CA ALA A 45 4.77 -30.42 20.55
C ALA A 45 3.51 -30.92 19.83
N PHE A 46 3.23 -30.34 18.66
CA PHE A 46 2.27 -30.91 17.74
C PHE A 46 2.81 -32.25 17.25
N PRO A 47 1.99 -33.31 17.21
CA PRO A 47 2.46 -34.63 16.75
C PRO A 47 2.88 -34.51 15.28
N ASN A 48 4.14 -34.89 15.03
CA ASN A 48 4.68 -35.07 13.69
C ASN A 48 3.88 -36.19 12.99
N GLY A 49 2.87 -35.78 12.24
CA GLY A 49 2.26 -36.65 11.22
C GLY A 49 3.19 -36.67 10.01
N ALA A 50 4.09 -37.63 9.97
CA ALA A 50 4.79 -37.95 8.74
C ALA A 50 3.78 -38.55 7.75
N GLY A 51 3.09 -37.70 7.01
CA GLY A 51 2.40 -38.03 5.78
C GLY A 51 3.35 -37.76 4.62
N GLU A 52 3.96 -38.77 4.08
CA GLU A 52 4.64 -38.67 2.78
C GLU A 52 3.58 -38.38 1.71
N SER A 53 3.35 -37.11 1.46
CA SER A 53 2.65 -36.65 0.26
C SER A 53 3.68 -36.49 -0.84
N SER A 54 3.76 -37.53 -1.70
CA SER A 54 4.43 -37.46 -2.99
C SER A 54 3.62 -36.53 -3.91
N GLY A 55 3.70 -35.25 -3.68
CA GLY A 55 3.22 -34.22 -4.57
C GLY A 55 4.40 -33.39 -5.02
N ASN A 56 4.56 -33.23 -6.33
CA ASN A 56 5.54 -32.38 -6.98
C ASN A 56 5.17 -30.90 -6.68
N GLY A 57 5.20 -30.50 -5.40
CA GLY A 57 4.99 -29.13 -4.98
C GLY A 57 6.23 -28.31 -5.29
N THR A 58 6.10 -27.36 -6.19
CA THR A 58 7.15 -26.38 -6.48
C THR A 58 7.32 -25.47 -5.26
N ARG A 59 8.50 -25.52 -4.65
CA ARG A 59 8.86 -24.70 -3.51
C ARG A 59 9.28 -23.31 -4.02
N VAL A 60 8.46 -22.30 -3.80
CA VAL A 60 8.83 -20.91 -4.08
C VAL A 60 9.55 -20.36 -2.86
N LEU A 61 10.85 -20.13 -2.98
CA LEU A 61 11.64 -19.43 -1.97
C LEU A 61 11.64 -17.94 -2.30
N TYR A 62 10.98 -17.15 -1.47
CA TYR A 62 11.07 -15.71 -1.50
C TYR A 62 12.09 -15.26 -0.47
N GLN A 63 13.16 -14.60 -0.91
CA GLN A 63 14.20 -14.04 -0.06
C GLN A 63 13.91 -12.56 0.21
N ASP A 64 13.42 -12.25 1.40
CA ASP A 64 13.27 -10.90 1.87
C ASP A 64 14.65 -10.35 2.29
N ARG A 65 15.18 -9.42 1.50
CA ARG A 65 16.47 -8.78 1.78
C ARG A 65 16.43 -7.84 2.99
N VAL A 66 15.25 -7.39 3.41
CA VAL A 66 15.11 -6.41 4.50
C VAL A 66 15.14 -7.09 5.86
N LEU A 67 14.63 -8.32 5.96
CA LEU A 67 14.48 -9.03 7.23
C LEU A 67 15.35 -10.29 7.35
N ASP A 68 16.15 -10.63 6.33
CA ASP A 68 16.95 -11.87 6.27
C ASP A 68 16.11 -13.14 6.62
N ARG A 69 14.81 -13.09 6.25
CA ARG A 69 13.84 -14.18 6.46
C ARG A 69 13.57 -14.88 5.16
N GLU A 70 13.81 -16.19 5.14
CA GLU A 70 13.25 -17.06 4.12
C GLU A 70 11.78 -17.34 4.45
N MET A 71 10.85 -16.86 3.64
CA MET A 71 9.46 -17.29 3.68
C MET A 71 9.33 -18.54 2.81
N GLU A 72 9.14 -19.69 3.44
CA GLU A 72 8.74 -20.90 2.73
C GLU A 72 7.23 -20.84 2.49
N MET A 73 6.83 -20.65 1.25
CA MET A 73 5.46 -20.92 0.83
C MET A 73 5.35 -22.41 0.50
N PHE A 74 4.68 -23.15 1.37
CA PHE A 74 4.62 -24.62 1.27
C PHE A 74 3.71 -25.15 0.16
N GLU A 75 2.82 -24.29 -0.37
CA GLU A 75 1.97 -24.64 -1.53
C GLU A 75 1.87 -23.42 -2.44
N PRO A 76 1.79 -23.60 -3.77
CA PRO A 76 1.51 -22.48 -4.65
C PRO A 76 0.15 -21.91 -4.29
N LEU A 77 0.08 -20.59 -4.04
CA LEU A 77 -1.17 -19.88 -3.74
C LEU A 77 -2.19 -20.03 -4.87
N VAL A 78 -1.73 -20.40 -6.06
CA VAL A 78 -2.53 -20.68 -7.24
C VAL A 78 -1.94 -21.94 -7.91
N GLU A 79 -2.75 -22.98 -8.04
CA GLU A 79 -2.43 -24.15 -8.89
C GLU A 79 -2.66 -23.73 -10.37
N SER A 80 -1.71 -23.03 -10.93
CA SER A 80 -1.80 -22.59 -12.33
C SER A 80 -0.44 -22.67 -13.00
N GLU A 81 -0.41 -23.26 -14.19
CA GLU A 81 0.73 -23.14 -15.11
C GLU A 81 0.73 -21.76 -15.78
N GLU A 82 -0.38 -21.00 -15.68
CA GLU A 82 -0.52 -19.67 -16.22
C GLU A 82 0.01 -18.62 -15.25
N PRO A 83 0.46 -17.47 -15.78
CA PRO A 83 0.97 -16.37 -14.96
C PRO A 83 -0.07 -15.88 -13.95
N TYR A 84 0.36 -15.51 -12.75
CA TYR A 84 -0.47 -14.84 -11.76
C TYR A 84 0.25 -13.68 -11.10
N ILE A 85 -0.51 -12.72 -10.61
CA ILE A 85 0.00 -11.52 -9.94
C ILE A 85 0.02 -11.78 -8.44
N LEU A 86 1.15 -11.47 -7.78
CA LEU A 86 1.25 -11.37 -6.32
C LEU A 86 1.35 -9.90 -5.92
N VAL A 87 0.53 -9.49 -4.97
CA VAL A 87 0.62 -8.18 -4.31
C VAL A 87 1.05 -8.40 -2.86
N HIS A 88 2.31 -8.06 -2.57
CA HIS A 88 2.89 -8.16 -1.23
C HIS A 88 2.71 -6.82 -0.51
N ILE A 89 1.72 -6.72 0.39
CA ILE A 89 1.36 -5.46 1.06
C ILE A 89 2.50 -4.97 1.96
N ALA A 90 3.11 -5.86 2.75
CA ALA A 90 4.16 -5.48 3.70
C ALA A 90 5.42 -4.95 3.02
N GLU A 91 5.74 -5.40 1.79
CA GLU A 91 6.85 -4.89 1.00
C GLU A 91 6.44 -3.77 0.03
N SER A 92 5.16 -3.47 -0.04
CA SER A 92 4.61 -2.54 -1.02
C SER A 92 5.16 -2.82 -2.42
N ARG A 93 4.91 -4.07 -2.90
CA ARG A 93 5.46 -4.59 -4.16
C ARG A 93 4.45 -5.46 -4.91
N VAL A 94 4.48 -5.38 -6.22
CA VAL A 94 3.76 -6.28 -7.12
C VAL A 94 4.75 -7.16 -7.86
N LEU A 95 4.44 -8.44 -7.97
CA LEU A 95 5.22 -9.45 -8.67
C LEU A 95 4.34 -10.16 -9.69
N LEU A 96 4.90 -10.56 -10.82
CA LEU A 96 4.30 -11.50 -11.76
C LEU A 96 5.07 -12.82 -11.65
N VAL A 97 4.34 -13.90 -11.43
CA VAL A 97 4.91 -15.24 -11.25
C VAL A 97 4.43 -16.14 -12.39
N GLU A 98 5.36 -16.89 -12.97
CA GLU A 98 5.11 -17.95 -13.95
C GLU A 98 5.71 -19.26 -13.43
N GLY A 99 4.86 -20.24 -13.12
CA GLY A 99 5.30 -21.46 -12.45
C GLY A 99 5.92 -21.14 -11.07
N ALA A 100 7.22 -21.38 -10.94
CA ALA A 100 7.99 -21.11 -9.72
C ALA A 100 8.80 -19.81 -9.76
N ASP A 101 8.82 -19.13 -10.89
CA ASP A 101 9.74 -18.02 -11.14
C ASP A 101 9.01 -16.67 -11.05
N VAL A 102 9.64 -15.70 -10.38
CA VAL A 102 9.24 -14.30 -10.46
C VAL A 102 9.83 -13.71 -11.74
N VAL A 103 8.98 -13.51 -12.75
CA VAL A 103 9.40 -13.03 -14.07
C VAL A 103 9.37 -11.51 -14.21
N TRP A 104 8.70 -10.82 -13.28
CA TRP A 104 8.65 -9.36 -13.23
C TRP A 104 8.27 -8.88 -11.83
N SER A 105 8.79 -7.73 -11.41
CA SER A 105 8.36 -7.07 -10.18
C SER A 105 8.55 -5.55 -10.22
N ALA A 106 7.73 -4.82 -9.46
CA ALA A 106 7.85 -3.38 -9.28
C ALA A 106 7.44 -2.93 -7.87
N PRO A 107 8.00 -1.81 -7.36
CA PRO A 107 7.47 -1.13 -6.19
C PRO A 107 6.01 -0.72 -6.42
N ALA A 108 5.21 -0.77 -5.38
CA ALA A 108 3.80 -0.45 -5.44
C ALA A 108 3.35 0.44 -4.28
N GLY A 109 2.34 1.26 -4.51
CA GLY A 109 1.62 1.95 -3.44
C GLY A 109 0.42 1.12 -3.00
N THR A 110 0.26 0.92 -1.69
CA THR A 110 -0.85 0.20 -1.09
C THR A 110 -1.66 1.07 -0.14
N GLY A 111 -2.76 0.57 0.41
CA GLY A 111 -3.64 1.30 1.32
C GLY A 111 -2.91 1.78 2.58
N HIS A 112 -3.10 3.05 2.92
CA HIS A 112 -2.44 3.67 4.08
C HIS A 112 -3.07 3.30 5.45
N GLY A 113 -4.20 2.59 5.46
CA GLY A 113 -4.84 2.08 6.68
C GLY A 113 -5.58 3.10 7.53
N MET A 114 -5.65 4.37 7.12
CA MET A 114 -6.42 5.39 7.85
C MET A 114 -7.92 5.17 7.70
N GLU A 115 -8.65 5.68 8.66
CA GLU A 115 -10.12 5.67 8.69
C GLU A 115 -10.66 7.07 8.37
N LEU A 116 -11.80 7.13 7.69
CA LEU A 116 -12.54 8.34 7.41
C LEU A 116 -14.02 8.11 7.76
N GLU A 117 -14.59 9.01 8.52
CA GLU A 117 -16.00 9.01 8.87
C GLU A 117 -16.67 10.27 8.32
N GLY A 118 -17.85 10.13 7.72
CA GLY A 118 -18.63 11.27 7.23
C GLY A 118 -19.81 10.85 6.36
N ALA A 119 -20.74 11.76 6.14
CA ALA A 119 -21.98 11.52 5.39
C ALA A 119 -22.74 10.25 5.83
N GLY A 120 -22.63 9.87 7.12
CA GLY A 120 -23.27 8.66 7.67
C GLY A 120 -22.63 7.34 7.23
N GLN A 121 -21.40 7.38 6.75
CA GLN A 121 -20.61 6.22 6.34
C GLN A 121 -19.23 6.27 7.00
N GLU A 122 -18.58 5.10 7.04
CA GLU A 122 -17.23 4.91 7.54
C GLU A 122 -16.42 4.16 6.48
N TRP A 123 -15.18 4.57 6.24
CA TRP A 123 -14.26 3.95 5.29
C TRP A 123 -12.93 3.66 5.97
N THR A 124 -12.40 2.47 5.71
CA THR A 124 -11.04 2.08 6.07
C THR A 124 -10.22 1.89 4.81
N PHE A 125 -9.14 2.62 4.68
CA PHE A 125 -8.34 2.68 3.45
C PHE A 125 -7.23 1.62 3.43
N THR A 126 -7.61 0.37 3.55
CA THR A 126 -6.71 -0.78 3.45
C THR A 126 -6.80 -1.45 2.08
N THR A 127 -5.68 -1.98 1.59
CA THR A 127 -5.72 -2.90 0.45
C THR A 127 -6.25 -4.23 0.94
N PRO A 128 -7.35 -4.74 0.38
CA PRO A 128 -7.95 -5.99 0.86
C PRO A 128 -7.08 -7.19 0.50
N VAL A 129 -6.86 -8.06 1.48
CA VAL A 129 -6.16 -9.36 1.28
C VAL A 129 -7.11 -10.40 0.70
N GLY A 130 -6.58 -11.33 -0.10
CA GLY A 130 -7.37 -12.42 -0.66
C GLY A 130 -7.00 -12.78 -2.09
N LEU A 131 -7.84 -13.63 -2.67
CA LEU A 131 -7.72 -14.09 -4.04
C LEU A 131 -8.70 -13.32 -4.94
N PHE A 132 -8.15 -12.65 -5.93
CA PHE A 132 -8.87 -11.89 -6.94
C PHE A 132 -8.52 -12.41 -8.34
N GLN A 133 -9.12 -11.79 -9.35
CA GLN A 133 -8.73 -11.97 -10.74
C GLN A 133 -8.88 -10.64 -11.49
N VAL A 134 -8.11 -10.46 -12.55
CA VAL A 134 -8.29 -9.33 -13.46
C VAL A 134 -9.64 -9.46 -14.16
N ARG A 135 -10.59 -8.59 -13.86
CA ARG A 135 -11.94 -8.61 -14.43
C ARG A 135 -12.08 -7.74 -15.66
N ARG A 136 -11.32 -6.67 -15.72
CA ARG A 136 -11.33 -5.70 -16.83
C ARG A 136 -9.97 -5.02 -16.91
N MET A 137 -9.55 -4.74 -18.12
CA MET A 137 -8.33 -4.00 -18.44
C MET A 137 -8.69 -2.77 -19.26
N GLU A 138 -8.11 -1.62 -18.95
CA GLU A 138 -8.46 -0.36 -19.60
C GLU A 138 -7.22 0.51 -19.81
N LYS A 139 -7.14 1.16 -20.97
CA LYS A 139 -6.18 2.22 -21.29
C LYS A 139 -6.88 3.55 -21.11
N ASP A 140 -6.12 4.55 -20.64
CA ASP A 140 -6.61 5.89 -20.35
C ASP A 140 -7.91 5.87 -19.50
N PRO A 141 -7.90 5.18 -18.34
CA PRO A 141 -9.08 4.98 -17.54
C PRO A 141 -9.56 6.28 -16.90
N VAL A 142 -10.86 6.50 -16.91
CA VAL A 142 -11.49 7.60 -16.18
C VAL A 142 -11.86 7.13 -14.78
N TRP A 143 -11.42 7.83 -13.76
CA TRP A 143 -11.75 7.51 -12.38
C TRP A 143 -13.12 8.06 -12.01
N GLN A 144 -14.01 7.20 -11.57
CA GLN A 144 -15.28 7.61 -10.96
C GLN A 144 -15.08 7.77 -9.46
N ALA A 145 -14.95 9.01 -8.99
CA ALA A 145 -14.70 9.34 -7.60
C ALA A 145 -15.81 8.81 -6.67
N PRO A 146 -15.48 7.99 -5.67
CA PRO A 146 -16.42 7.50 -4.67
C PRO A 146 -16.76 8.59 -3.64
N ASP A 147 -17.75 8.30 -2.78
CA ASP A 147 -18.25 9.27 -1.80
C ASP A 147 -17.17 9.75 -0.85
N TRP A 148 -16.26 8.87 -0.43
CA TRP A 148 -15.15 9.23 0.46
C TRP A 148 -14.26 10.34 -0.09
N TYR A 149 -14.09 10.43 -1.41
CA TYR A 149 -13.29 11.49 -2.03
C TYR A 149 -13.87 12.88 -1.74
N PHE A 150 -15.18 13.03 -1.83
CA PHE A 150 -15.87 14.29 -1.55
C PHE A 150 -15.83 14.59 -0.05
N VAL A 151 -16.13 13.61 0.80
CA VAL A 151 -16.09 13.74 2.26
C VAL A 151 -14.70 14.17 2.74
N GLN A 152 -13.64 13.54 2.26
CA GLN A 152 -12.26 13.87 2.61
C GLN A 152 -11.89 15.30 2.23
N ASN A 153 -12.47 15.83 1.14
CA ASN A 153 -12.28 17.20 0.69
C ASN A 153 -13.30 18.21 1.31
N GLY A 154 -14.05 17.79 2.31
CA GLY A 154 -15.05 18.64 2.98
C GLY A 154 -16.26 19.00 2.12
N MET A 155 -16.55 18.18 1.11
CA MET A 155 -17.66 18.37 0.18
C MET A 155 -18.77 17.34 0.44
N GLU A 156 -20.01 17.70 0.12
CA GLU A 156 -21.10 16.74 0.08
C GLU A 156 -21.00 15.87 -1.18
N PRO A 157 -21.11 14.53 -1.07
CA PRO A 157 -21.04 13.65 -2.23
C PRO A 157 -22.18 13.93 -3.21
N PRO A 158 -21.90 14.28 -4.48
CA PRO A 158 -22.94 14.48 -5.49
C PRO A 158 -23.59 13.15 -5.92
N PRO A 159 -24.70 13.17 -6.65
CA PRO A 159 -25.31 11.96 -7.20
C PRO A 159 -24.30 11.10 -7.98
N ARG A 160 -24.51 9.77 -8.02
CA ARG A 160 -23.56 8.83 -8.65
C ARG A 160 -23.24 9.10 -10.11
N ASN A 161 -24.18 9.69 -10.85
CA ASN A 161 -24.02 10.01 -12.27
C ASN A 161 -23.64 11.48 -12.52
N ASP A 162 -23.29 12.22 -11.49
CA ASP A 162 -22.87 13.60 -11.63
C ASP A 162 -21.53 13.69 -12.38
N PRO A 163 -21.39 14.58 -13.39
CA PRO A 163 -20.16 14.72 -14.16
C PRO A 163 -18.92 15.04 -13.29
N SER A 164 -19.08 15.70 -12.15
CA SER A 164 -17.99 16.03 -11.24
C SER A 164 -17.30 14.82 -10.59
N ARG A 165 -17.92 13.62 -10.70
CA ARG A 165 -17.32 12.37 -10.23
C ARG A 165 -16.30 11.78 -11.19
N PHE A 166 -16.31 12.18 -12.45
CA PHE A 166 -15.45 11.59 -13.48
C PHE A 166 -14.19 12.43 -13.61
N ILE A 167 -13.08 11.89 -13.14
CA ILE A 167 -11.78 12.58 -13.06
C ILE A 167 -10.78 11.83 -13.94
N ASP A 168 -10.21 12.55 -14.89
CA ASP A 168 -9.17 12.03 -15.78
C ASP A 168 -7.81 11.94 -15.05
N SER A 169 -6.95 11.10 -15.55
CA SER A 169 -5.52 10.98 -15.17
C SER A 169 -5.23 10.43 -13.76
N THR A 170 -6.19 10.35 -12.86
CA THR A 170 -5.97 9.85 -11.48
C THR A 170 -5.49 8.40 -11.43
N LEU A 171 -5.92 7.58 -12.39
CA LEU A 171 -5.53 6.16 -12.49
C LEU A 171 -4.33 5.93 -13.42
N GLY A 172 -3.64 7.00 -13.84
CA GLY A 172 -2.55 6.92 -14.79
C GLY A 172 -2.98 6.44 -16.18
N THR A 173 -2.06 5.87 -16.93
CA THR A 173 -2.26 5.49 -18.35
C THR A 173 -2.98 4.16 -18.56
N THR A 174 -2.97 3.26 -17.58
CA THR A 174 -3.62 1.94 -17.68
C THR A 174 -4.09 1.45 -16.31
N ALA A 175 -5.14 0.61 -16.31
CA ALA A 175 -5.66 -0.03 -15.10
C ALA A 175 -6.10 -1.47 -15.34
N LEU A 176 -5.88 -2.32 -14.33
CA LEU A 176 -6.37 -3.68 -14.18
C LEU A 176 -7.41 -3.67 -13.04
N PHE A 177 -8.68 -3.78 -13.36
CA PHE A 177 -9.76 -3.77 -12.37
C PHE A 177 -9.99 -5.18 -11.83
N LEU A 178 -9.98 -5.31 -10.49
CA LEU A 178 -10.13 -6.59 -9.78
C LEU A 178 -11.58 -6.82 -9.31
N GLY A 179 -12.38 -5.78 -9.23
CA GLY A 179 -13.73 -5.79 -8.67
C GLY A 179 -13.79 -5.01 -7.35
N ASP A 180 -14.99 -4.80 -6.84
CA ASP A 180 -15.27 -4.18 -5.54
C ASP A 180 -14.58 -2.81 -5.33
N GLY A 181 -14.38 -2.07 -6.43
CA GLY A 181 -13.71 -0.77 -6.42
C GLY A 181 -12.18 -0.84 -6.33
N ILE A 182 -11.58 -2.02 -6.39
CA ILE A 182 -10.13 -2.24 -6.31
C ILE A 182 -9.54 -2.42 -7.70
N ALA A 183 -8.40 -1.77 -7.93
CA ALA A 183 -7.64 -1.88 -9.17
C ALA A 183 -6.13 -1.83 -8.90
N ILE A 184 -5.36 -2.38 -9.84
CA ILE A 184 -3.93 -2.11 -10.02
C ILE A 184 -3.84 -1.10 -11.15
N HIS A 185 -3.28 0.08 -10.91
CA HIS A 185 -3.31 1.18 -11.87
C HIS A 185 -2.08 2.08 -11.80
N GLY A 186 -1.89 2.94 -12.77
CA GLY A 186 -0.85 3.96 -12.78
C GLY A 186 -1.08 5.06 -11.74
N THR A 187 -0.18 6.03 -11.69
CA THR A 187 -0.31 7.17 -10.77
C THR A 187 0.23 8.45 -11.40
N ASP A 188 -0.38 9.56 -11.05
CA ASP A 188 0.10 10.90 -11.32
C ASP A 188 1.17 11.37 -10.31
N GLN A 189 1.47 10.55 -9.29
CA GLN A 189 2.46 10.83 -8.23
C GLN A 189 3.49 9.68 -8.10
N PRO A 190 4.28 9.42 -9.16
CA PRO A 190 5.22 8.29 -9.17
C PRO A 190 6.33 8.43 -8.12
N GLU A 191 6.68 9.66 -7.71
CA GLU A 191 7.70 9.94 -6.69
C GLU A 191 7.37 9.29 -5.32
N LEU A 192 6.08 9.12 -4.99
CA LEU A 192 5.65 8.45 -3.75
C LEU A 192 5.98 6.95 -3.73
N LEU A 193 6.24 6.36 -4.90
CA LEU A 193 6.58 4.94 -5.04
C LEU A 193 8.09 4.71 -5.12
N MET A 194 8.88 5.78 -5.29
CA MET A 194 10.33 5.70 -5.49
C MET A 194 11.13 5.80 -4.18
N VAL A 195 10.45 5.83 -3.04
CA VAL A 195 11.07 5.80 -1.70
C VAL A 195 11.51 4.38 -1.35
N ASP A 196 12.60 4.26 -0.57
CA ASP A 196 13.17 2.96 -0.22
C ASP A 196 12.31 2.19 0.79
N ASP A 197 11.71 2.91 1.77
CA ASP A 197 10.90 2.31 2.81
C ASP A 197 9.52 1.86 2.27
N PRO A 198 9.18 0.57 2.33
CA PRO A 198 7.86 0.06 1.94
C PRO A 198 6.68 0.70 2.69
N GLU A 199 6.87 1.05 3.97
CA GLU A 199 5.81 1.69 4.75
C GLU A 199 5.47 3.09 4.23
N GLU A 200 6.46 3.85 3.74
CA GLU A 200 6.23 5.16 3.13
C GLU A 200 5.51 5.08 1.78
N ARG A 201 5.46 3.89 1.15
CA ARG A 201 4.67 3.63 -0.07
C ARG A 201 3.21 3.28 0.21
N ARG A 202 2.78 3.23 1.46
CA ARG A 202 1.36 3.09 1.83
C ARG A 202 0.61 4.41 1.66
N VAL A 203 0.28 4.73 0.42
CA VAL A 203 -0.21 6.07 0.01
C VAL A 203 -1.59 6.04 -0.66
N SER A 204 -2.20 4.87 -0.82
CA SER A 204 -3.48 4.74 -1.50
C SER A 204 -4.67 4.61 -0.54
N HIS A 205 -5.87 4.73 -1.08
CA HIS A 205 -7.13 4.48 -0.37
C HIS A 205 -7.64 3.03 -0.58
N GLY A 206 -6.72 2.08 -0.86
CA GLY A 206 -7.01 0.66 -1.03
C GLY A 206 -6.60 0.08 -2.38
N CYS A 207 -6.59 0.86 -3.46
CA CYS A 207 -6.05 0.43 -4.75
C CYS A 207 -4.54 0.21 -4.70
N ILE A 208 -4.03 -0.56 -5.65
CA ILE A 208 -2.60 -0.81 -5.82
C ILE A 208 -2.07 0.14 -6.89
N ARG A 209 -1.18 1.06 -6.52
CA ARG A 209 -0.59 2.04 -7.43
C ARG A 209 0.76 1.54 -7.94
N LEU A 210 0.99 1.67 -9.23
CA LEU A 210 2.28 1.45 -9.90
C LEU A 210 2.70 2.72 -10.64
N THR A 211 3.98 2.85 -10.99
CA THR A 211 4.37 3.87 -11.97
C THR A 211 3.71 3.56 -13.31
N ASP A 212 3.54 4.57 -14.16
CA ASP A 212 2.93 4.37 -15.48
C ASP A 212 3.73 3.42 -16.38
N GLU A 213 5.07 3.39 -16.23
CA GLU A 213 5.93 2.42 -16.91
C GLU A 213 5.62 1.01 -16.43
N ALA A 214 5.61 0.81 -15.11
CA ALA A 214 5.43 -0.50 -14.50
C ALA A 214 4.04 -1.10 -14.83
N ILE A 215 2.98 -0.29 -14.74
CA ILE A 215 1.63 -0.80 -15.07
C ILE A 215 1.49 -1.11 -16.56
N ARG A 216 2.10 -0.34 -17.47
CA ARG A 216 2.11 -0.66 -18.91
C ARG A 216 2.83 -1.97 -19.20
N GLU A 217 3.97 -2.21 -18.55
CA GLU A 217 4.69 -3.49 -18.69
C GLU A 217 3.82 -4.66 -18.21
N LEU A 218 3.24 -4.55 -17.02
CA LEU A 218 2.36 -5.58 -16.47
C LEU A 218 1.14 -5.81 -17.36
N PHE A 219 0.52 -4.74 -17.87
CA PHE A 219 -0.65 -4.79 -18.74
C PHE A 219 -0.44 -5.63 -20.01
N HIS A 220 0.79 -5.64 -20.54
CA HIS A 220 1.14 -6.45 -21.72
C HIS A 220 1.48 -7.91 -21.40
N LYS A 221 1.65 -8.24 -20.14
CA LYS A 221 2.03 -9.59 -19.68
C LYS A 221 0.86 -10.41 -19.14
N VAL A 222 -0.27 -9.76 -18.89
CA VAL A 222 -1.45 -10.38 -18.27
C VAL A 222 -2.69 -10.23 -19.13
N SER A 223 -3.76 -10.92 -18.77
CA SER A 223 -5.05 -10.88 -19.47
C SER A 223 -6.21 -10.83 -18.48
N VAL A 224 -7.42 -10.59 -18.99
CA VAL A 224 -8.64 -10.78 -18.21
C VAL A 224 -8.71 -12.25 -17.78
N GLY A 225 -8.97 -12.50 -16.51
CA GLY A 225 -8.94 -13.81 -15.89
C GLY A 225 -7.64 -14.11 -15.15
N THR A 226 -6.53 -13.39 -15.39
CA THR A 226 -5.28 -13.60 -14.64
C THR A 226 -5.55 -13.53 -13.14
N PRO A 227 -5.17 -14.57 -12.36
CA PRO A 227 -5.31 -14.58 -10.91
C PRO A 227 -4.45 -13.50 -10.25
N VAL A 228 -4.96 -12.94 -9.14
CA VAL A 228 -4.27 -11.93 -8.32
C VAL A 228 -4.38 -12.34 -6.88
N VAL A 229 -3.25 -12.57 -6.23
CA VAL A 229 -3.17 -12.88 -4.80
C VAL A 229 -2.66 -11.65 -4.07
N VAL A 230 -3.40 -11.19 -3.07
CA VAL A 230 -3.03 -10.07 -2.20
C VAL A 230 -2.82 -10.58 -0.78
N PHE A 231 -1.66 -10.31 -0.16
CA PHE A 231 -1.28 -10.80 1.17
C PHE A 231 -0.32 -9.87 1.91
#